data_ce2c2e4fb83eb0519cc40f14ecaedb30
#
_entry.id   ce2c2e4fb83eb0519cc40f14ecaedb30
#
_cell.length_a   1.000
_cell.length_b   1.000
_cell.length_c   1.000
_cell.angle_alpha   90.00
_cell.angle_beta   90.00
_cell.angle_gamma   90.00
#
_symmetry.space_group_name_H-M   'P 1'
#
loop_
_entity.id
_entity.type
_entity.pdbx_description
1 polymer ?
#
loop_
_entity_poly.entity_id
_entity_poly.type
_entity_poly.pdbx_seq_one_letter_code
_entity_poly.pdbx_strand_id
1 'polypeptide(L)'
;MASKSIKSIKEAEKKSIQGIEKSKIDAEKIIEKARKDAEKEKQKIIQDAQKTADTLNKKAEESAKKEIEKLKKEGETEITKIQQTANKNISKAVDLIVKEIGKGE
;
A
#
# COMPACT_ATOMS: atom_id res chain seq x y z
N MET A 1 -76.28 14.37 -9.50
CA MET A 1 -75.71 13.72 -8.32
C MET A 1 -74.80 12.51 -8.71
N ALA A 2 -75.27 11.60 -9.52
CA ALA A 2 -74.44 10.46 -9.97
C ALA A 2 -73.20 10.88 -10.79
N SER A 3 -73.31 11.92 -11.62
CA SER A 3 -72.20 12.45 -12.43
C SER A 3 -71.09 13.13 -11.59
N LYS A 4 -71.39 13.77 -10.46
CA LYS A 4 -70.42 14.29 -9.54
C LYS A 4 -69.66 13.22 -8.80
N SER A 5 -70.34 12.15 -8.38
CA SER A 5 -69.73 10.99 -7.73
C SER A 5 -68.79 10.24 -8.67
N ILE A 6 -69.20 10.04 -9.92
CA ILE A 6 -68.37 9.38 -10.96
C ILE A 6 -67.15 10.24 -11.28
N LYS A 7 -67.35 11.56 -11.36
CA LYS A 7 -66.23 12.49 -11.62
C LYS A 7 -65.21 12.51 -10.48
N SER A 8 -65.68 12.49 -9.24
CA SER A 8 -64.82 12.39 -8.05
C SER A 8 -64.00 11.09 -8.04
N ILE A 9 -64.62 9.97 -8.38
CA ILE A 9 -63.97 8.67 -8.46
C ILE A 9 -62.89 8.68 -9.56
N LYS A 10 -63.17 9.21 -10.74
CA LYS A 10 -62.22 9.34 -11.84
C LYS A 10 -61.04 10.21 -11.49
N GLU A 11 -61.26 11.36 -10.80
CA GLU A 11 -60.19 12.20 -10.32
C GLU A 11 -59.31 11.52 -9.28
N ALA A 12 -59.90 10.75 -8.37
CA ALA A 12 -59.18 9.97 -7.37
C ALA A 12 -58.31 8.88 -8.03
N GLU A 13 -58.90 8.17 -9.01
CA GLU A 13 -58.14 7.15 -9.79
C GLU A 13 -56.95 7.80 -10.55
N LYS A 14 -57.19 8.91 -11.19
CA LYS A 14 -56.14 9.65 -11.92
C LYS A 14 -55.01 10.09 -10.99
N LYS A 15 -55.32 10.64 -9.82
CA LYS A 15 -54.34 11.00 -8.82
C LYS A 15 -53.54 9.84 -8.28
N SER A 16 -54.22 8.68 -8.09
CA SER A 16 -53.58 7.43 -7.66
C SER A 16 -52.58 6.94 -8.69
N ILE A 17 -52.97 6.92 -9.97
CA ILE A 17 -52.08 6.53 -11.09
C ILE A 17 -50.88 7.46 -11.18
N GLN A 18 -51.10 8.76 -11.12
CA GLN A 18 -50.00 9.77 -11.15
C GLN A 18 -49.08 9.59 -9.94
N GLY A 19 -49.60 9.32 -8.76
CA GLY A 19 -48.85 9.05 -7.56
C GLY A 19 -47.97 7.79 -7.70
N ILE A 20 -48.49 6.74 -8.27
CA ILE A 20 -47.74 5.51 -8.54
C ILE A 20 -46.62 5.76 -9.53
N GLU A 21 -46.92 6.46 -10.63
CA GLU A 21 -45.89 6.80 -11.64
C GLU A 21 -44.78 7.68 -11.05
N LYS A 22 -45.14 8.70 -10.25
CA LYS A 22 -44.18 9.53 -9.55
C LYS A 22 -43.31 8.72 -8.60
N SER A 23 -43.91 7.81 -7.85
CA SER A 23 -43.19 6.93 -6.92
C SER A 23 -42.17 6.04 -7.67
N LYS A 24 -42.56 5.52 -8.83
CA LYS A 24 -41.65 4.73 -9.69
C LYS A 24 -40.47 5.54 -10.16
N ILE A 25 -40.72 6.77 -10.65
CA ILE A 25 -39.66 7.69 -11.10
C ILE A 25 -38.74 8.05 -9.94
N ASP A 26 -39.29 8.38 -8.78
CA ASP A 26 -38.52 8.70 -7.59
C ASP A 26 -37.67 7.51 -7.14
N ALA A 27 -38.21 6.30 -7.18
CA ALA A 27 -37.49 5.08 -6.86
C ALA A 27 -36.33 4.83 -7.84
N GLU A 28 -36.54 5.01 -9.13
CA GLU A 28 -35.49 4.90 -10.16
C GLU A 28 -34.36 5.93 -9.94
N LYS A 29 -34.72 7.15 -9.60
CA LYS A 29 -33.74 8.20 -9.26
C LYS A 29 -32.92 7.86 -8.04
N ILE A 30 -33.56 7.31 -7.01
CA ILE A 30 -32.87 6.88 -5.77
C ILE A 30 -31.87 5.77 -6.10
N ILE A 31 -32.30 4.78 -6.88
CA ILE A 31 -31.43 3.66 -7.30
C ILE A 31 -30.25 4.17 -8.14
N GLU A 32 -30.52 5.03 -9.11
CA GLU A 32 -29.48 5.61 -9.97
C GLU A 32 -28.44 6.41 -9.15
N LYS A 33 -28.93 7.23 -8.24
CA LYS A 33 -28.06 8.00 -7.32
C LYS A 33 -27.23 7.07 -6.45
N ALA A 34 -27.84 6.04 -5.89
CA ALA A 34 -27.13 5.06 -5.07
C ALA A 34 -26.06 4.33 -5.86
N ARG A 35 -26.32 3.96 -7.11
CA ARG A 35 -25.32 3.34 -8.00
C ARG A 35 -24.15 4.27 -8.31
N LYS A 36 -24.45 5.53 -8.59
CA LYS A 36 -23.41 6.55 -8.83
C LYS A 36 -22.55 6.78 -7.59
N ASP A 37 -23.18 6.89 -6.43
CA ASP A 37 -22.47 7.09 -5.17
C ASP A 37 -21.61 5.85 -4.82
N ALA A 38 -22.14 4.67 -5.06
CA ALA A 38 -21.40 3.42 -4.88
C ALA A 38 -20.18 3.32 -5.81
N GLU A 39 -20.33 3.73 -7.08
CA GLU A 39 -19.23 3.76 -8.03
C GLU A 39 -18.13 4.76 -7.63
N LYS A 40 -18.51 5.93 -7.16
CA LYS A 40 -17.57 6.93 -6.63
C LYS A 40 -16.82 6.41 -5.42
N GLU A 41 -17.53 5.77 -4.49
CA GLU A 41 -16.92 5.19 -3.30
C GLU A 41 -15.96 4.06 -3.67
N LYS A 42 -16.34 3.21 -4.60
CA LYS A 42 -15.47 2.16 -5.16
C LYS A 42 -14.19 2.74 -5.73
N GLN A 43 -14.29 3.77 -6.56
CA GLN A 43 -13.13 4.43 -7.17
C GLN A 43 -12.21 5.02 -6.11
N LYS A 44 -12.78 5.66 -5.10
CA LYS A 44 -12.03 6.22 -3.97
C LYS A 44 -11.29 5.14 -3.20
N ILE A 45 -11.96 4.04 -2.88
CA ILE A 45 -11.34 2.91 -2.17
C ILE A 45 -10.17 2.34 -2.97
N ILE A 46 -10.33 2.17 -4.27
CA ILE A 46 -9.27 1.67 -5.16
C ILE A 46 -8.09 2.64 -5.20
N GLN A 47 -8.33 3.92 -5.36
CA GLN A 47 -7.28 4.94 -5.38
C GLN A 47 -6.53 5.00 -4.05
N ASP A 48 -7.24 4.97 -2.93
CA ASP A 48 -6.63 4.98 -1.60
C ASP A 48 -5.79 3.71 -1.37
N ALA A 49 -6.28 2.56 -1.82
CA ALA A 49 -5.55 1.30 -1.75
C ALA A 49 -4.26 1.34 -2.59
N GLN A 50 -4.31 1.90 -3.79
CA GLN A 50 -3.13 2.08 -4.65
C GLN A 50 -2.10 3.01 -3.99
N LYS A 51 -2.54 4.12 -3.44
CA LYS A 51 -1.65 5.05 -2.71
C LYS A 51 -0.99 4.38 -1.52
N THR A 52 -1.76 3.61 -0.77
CA THR A 52 -1.24 2.86 0.38
C THR A 52 -0.21 1.83 -0.07
N ALA A 53 -0.49 1.09 -1.14
CA ALA A 53 0.44 0.12 -1.71
C ALA A 53 1.74 0.78 -2.18
N ASP A 54 1.64 1.91 -2.89
CA ASP A 54 2.81 2.67 -3.35
C ASP A 54 3.66 3.17 -2.18
N THR A 55 3.01 3.68 -1.13
CA THR A 55 3.70 4.14 0.08
C THR A 55 4.42 2.99 0.79
N LEU A 56 3.76 1.83 0.91
CA LEU A 56 4.37 0.64 1.52
C LEU A 56 5.55 0.14 0.71
N ASN A 57 5.44 0.11 -0.62
CA ASN A 57 6.52 -0.28 -1.51
C ASN A 57 7.73 0.66 -1.39
N LYS A 58 7.50 1.97 -1.37
CA LYS A 58 8.58 2.95 -1.17
C LYS A 58 9.28 2.79 0.17
N LYS A 59 8.52 2.60 1.24
CA LYS A 59 9.08 2.36 2.57
C LYS A 59 9.90 1.07 2.61
N ALA A 60 9.41 0.01 1.98
CA ALA A 60 10.14 -1.26 1.89
C ALA A 60 11.44 -1.10 1.12
N GLU A 61 11.43 -0.39 -0.02
CA GLU A 61 12.63 -0.09 -0.80
C GLU A 61 13.65 0.74 -0.01
N GLU A 62 13.21 1.78 0.67
CA GLU A 62 14.08 2.61 1.52
C GLU A 62 14.70 1.80 2.66
N SER A 63 13.90 0.97 3.32
CA SER A 63 14.38 0.07 4.38
C SER A 63 15.39 -0.93 3.84
N ALA A 64 15.14 -1.52 2.68
CA ALA A 64 16.06 -2.44 2.03
C ALA A 64 17.38 -1.76 1.66
N LYS A 65 17.34 -0.55 1.12
CA LYS A 65 18.54 0.23 0.81
C LYS A 65 19.38 0.52 2.05
N LYS A 66 18.74 0.93 3.13
CA LYS A 66 19.42 1.17 4.41
C LYS A 66 20.08 -0.10 4.95
N GLU A 67 19.38 -1.22 4.88
CA GLU A 67 19.92 -2.51 5.31
C GLU A 67 21.10 -2.95 4.46
N ILE A 68 21.04 -2.74 3.15
CA ILE A 68 22.14 -3.03 2.23
C ILE A 68 23.37 -2.15 2.57
N GLU A 69 23.18 -0.86 2.80
CA GLU A 69 24.29 0.03 3.19
C GLU A 69 24.91 -0.40 4.52
N LYS A 70 24.09 -0.77 5.49
CA LYS A 70 24.53 -1.27 6.79
C LYS A 70 25.36 -2.54 6.64
N LEU A 71 24.88 -3.49 5.86
CA LEU A 71 25.59 -4.76 5.58
C LEU A 71 26.91 -4.52 4.86
N LYS A 72 26.95 -3.61 3.89
CA LYS A 72 28.18 -3.22 3.21
C LYS A 72 29.22 -2.63 4.18
N LYS A 73 28.82 -1.71 5.04
CA LYS A 73 29.71 -1.12 6.03
C LYS A 73 30.22 -2.14 7.04
N GLU A 74 29.36 -3.01 7.52
CA GLU A 74 29.75 -4.11 8.42
C GLU A 74 30.73 -5.06 7.74
N GLY A 75 30.46 -5.39 6.47
CA GLY A 75 31.35 -6.23 5.67
C GLY A 75 32.73 -5.59 5.44
N GLU A 76 32.77 -4.32 5.11
CA GLU A 76 34.02 -3.55 4.95
C GLU A 76 34.82 -3.49 6.25
N THR A 77 34.14 -3.24 7.37
CA THR A 77 34.76 -3.24 8.70
C THR A 77 35.34 -4.62 9.02
N GLU A 78 34.63 -5.68 8.74
CA GLU A 78 35.09 -7.05 8.97
C GLU A 78 36.29 -7.41 8.10
N ILE A 79 36.27 -7.05 6.83
CA ILE A 79 37.39 -7.23 5.90
C ILE A 79 38.62 -6.49 6.42
N THR A 80 38.46 -5.24 6.87
CA THR A 80 39.57 -4.46 7.45
C THR A 80 40.16 -5.14 8.68
N LYS A 81 39.33 -5.66 9.57
CA LYS A 81 39.77 -6.40 10.75
C LYS A 81 40.56 -7.65 10.39
N ILE A 82 40.05 -8.42 9.42
CA ILE A 82 40.71 -9.63 8.93
C ILE A 82 42.08 -9.27 8.33
N GLN A 83 42.17 -8.23 7.52
CA GLN A 83 43.43 -7.76 6.93
C GLN A 83 44.41 -7.34 7.99
N GLN A 84 44.00 -6.57 8.99
CA GLN A 84 44.87 -6.12 10.08
C GLN A 84 45.36 -7.30 10.92
N THR A 85 44.49 -8.26 11.22
CA THR A 85 44.87 -9.47 11.96
C THR A 85 45.85 -10.32 11.15
N ALA A 86 45.61 -10.48 9.87
CA ALA A 86 46.49 -11.22 8.96
C ALA A 86 47.86 -10.57 8.87
N ASN A 87 47.94 -9.25 8.73
CA ASN A 87 49.20 -8.51 8.68
C ASN A 87 49.99 -8.63 10.00
N LYS A 88 49.31 -8.56 11.13
CA LYS A 88 49.97 -8.78 12.44
C LYS A 88 50.50 -10.19 12.56
N ASN A 89 49.76 -11.18 12.12
CA ASN A 89 50.18 -12.60 12.17
C ASN A 89 51.38 -12.84 11.22
N ILE A 90 51.39 -12.25 10.05
CA ILE A 90 52.52 -12.33 9.10
C ILE A 90 53.74 -11.74 9.71
N SER A 91 53.64 -10.53 10.31
CA SER A 91 54.78 -9.87 10.99
C SER A 91 55.32 -10.75 12.14
N LYS A 92 54.46 -11.33 12.95
CA LYS A 92 54.87 -12.23 14.03
C LYS A 92 55.54 -13.50 13.51
N ALA A 93 55.04 -14.05 12.44
CA ALA A 93 55.63 -15.24 11.81
C ALA A 93 56.99 -14.94 11.23
N VAL A 94 57.17 -13.80 10.57
CA VAL A 94 58.46 -13.34 10.05
C VAL A 94 59.46 -13.11 11.18
N ASP A 95 59.08 -12.41 12.25
CA ASP A 95 59.89 -12.17 13.40
C ASP A 95 60.37 -13.46 14.09
N LEU A 96 59.43 -14.44 14.21
CA LEU A 96 59.73 -15.74 14.79
C LEU A 96 60.73 -16.50 13.95
N ILE A 97 60.61 -16.50 12.64
CA ILE A 97 61.56 -17.16 11.71
C ILE A 97 62.93 -16.51 11.80
N VAL A 98 63.01 -15.18 11.74
CA VAL A 98 64.27 -14.43 11.88
C VAL A 98 64.95 -14.72 13.18
N LYS A 99 64.21 -14.76 14.29
CA LYS A 99 64.70 -15.08 15.62
C LYS A 99 65.25 -16.51 15.71
N GLU A 100 64.58 -17.47 15.13
CA GLU A 100 65.03 -18.86 15.10
C GLU A 100 66.30 -19.07 14.21
N ILE A 101 66.39 -18.36 13.09
CA ILE A 101 67.58 -18.36 12.25
C ILE A 101 68.77 -17.72 12.98
N GLY A 102 68.57 -16.61 13.67
CA GLY A 102 69.58 -15.97 14.45
C GLY A 102 70.14 -16.80 15.61
N LYS A 103 69.29 -17.64 16.21
CA LYS A 103 69.70 -18.57 17.27
C LYS A 103 70.54 -19.76 16.75
N GLY A 104 70.36 -20.12 15.47
CA GLY A 104 71.09 -21.25 14.86
C GLY A 104 72.55 -20.89 14.48
N GLU A 105 72.87 -19.62 14.51
CA GLU A 105 74.23 -19.15 14.28
C GLU A 105 74.98 -19.01 15.60
#